data_26f92fd59a60d508a84a6f8a1f72e018
#
_entry.id   26f92fd59a60d508a84a6f8a1f72e018
#
_cell.length_a   1.000
_cell.length_b   1.000
_cell.length_c   1.000
_cell.angle_alpha   90.00
_cell.angle_beta   90.00
_cell.angle_gamma   90.00
#
_symmetry.space_group_name_H-M   'P 1'
#
loop_
_entity.id
_entity.type
_entity.pdbx_description
1 polymer ?
#
loop_
_entity_poly.entity_id
_entity_poly.type
_entity_poly.pdbx_seq_one_letter_code
_entity_poly.pdbx_strand_id
1 'polypeptide(L)'
;MELSTTVSELRYALDTFFFLMSGALVMWMAAGFAMLEAGLVRSKNTTEILTKNICLYAIACTTYLVVGYNIMYVDNGSGGFLPSIGTLIGTQAEGADHSLESDFFFQVVFVATAMSVVSGAVAERMKLWSFLIFSAILTAFIYPMEGYWTWGGGFLSEAGFSDFAGSGIVHMAGASAALAGVLLLGARKGKYGKKGQIYPIPGSNMPLATLGTFILWFGWFGFNGGSQLMVSDFENATAVGQIFLNTNAAAAAGAITALFVCKSTWGKADLTMVLNGALAGLVAITADPLSPSPLAAVSVGAVAGALVVFSIVGFDKIKIDDPVGAISVHGVCGFFGLMVVPLNNSDATFGAQLLGAVVIFAWVFGASLVVWAVLKATVGIRVTEEEELEGMDVHDCGIDAYPEFVSVK
;
A
#
# COMPACT_ATOMS: atom_id res chain seq x y z
N MET A 1 41.33 -13.91 -13.67
CA MET A 1 40.26 -13.65 -14.63
C MET A 1 39.09 -14.65 -14.47
N GLU A 2 39.29 -15.97 -14.57
CA GLU A 2 38.21 -16.96 -14.34
C GLU A 2 37.52 -16.84 -12.96
N LEU A 3 38.29 -16.76 -11.86
CA LEU A 3 37.69 -16.68 -10.52
C LEU A 3 36.89 -15.38 -10.31
N SER A 4 37.33 -14.23 -10.82
CA SER A 4 36.63 -12.97 -10.72
C SER A 4 35.30 -12.99 -11.55
N THR A 5 35.34 -13.61 -12.71
CA THR A 5 34.13 -13.80 -13.57
C THR A 5 33.13 -14.69 -12.83
N THR A 6 33.56 -15.83 -12.30
CA THR A 6 32.68 -16.74 -11.55
C THR A 6 32.04 -16.07 -10.32
N VAL A 7 32.80 -15.21 -9.61
CA VAL A 7 32.24 -14.46 -8.46
C VAL A 7 31.19 -13.44 -8.92
N SER A 8 31.42 -12.72 -10.02
CA SER A 8 30.43 -11.77 -10.56
C SER A 8 29.14 -12.47 -11.01
N GLU A 9 29.26 -13.60 -11.70
CA GLU A 9 28.11 -14.42 -12.12
C GLU A 9 27.30 -14.94 -10.93
N LEU A 10 27.99 -15.35 -9.86
CA LEU A 10 27.34 -15.83 -8.64
C LEU A 10 26.60 -14.69 -7.92
N ARG A 11 27.22 -13.49 -7.83
CA ARG A 11 26.56 -12.31 -7.27
C ARG A 11 25.30 -11.95 -8.05
N TYR A 12 25.41 -11.86 -9.36
CA TYR A 12 24.27 -11.61 -10.24
C TYR A 12 23.13 -12.63 -10.03
N ALA A 13 23.46 -13.92 -9.94
CA ALA A 13 22.48 -14.96 -9.71
C ALA A 13 21.80 -14.85 -8.33
N LEU A 14 22.58 -14.53 -7.28
CA LEU A 14 22.05 -14.32 -5.93
C LEU A 14 21.13 -13.10 -5.85
N ASP A 15 21.52 -11.97 -6.42
CA ASP A 15 20.73 -10.76 -6.39
C ASP A 15 19.48 -10.89 -7.25
N THR A 16 19.57 -11.51 -8.44
CA THR A 16 18.39 -11.87 -9.25
C THR A 16 17.44 -12.77 -8.47
N PHE A 17 17.93 -13.82 -7.80
CA PHE A 17 17.10 -14.70 -6.99
C PHE A 17 16.49 -13.96 -5.79
N PHE A 18 17.24 -13.07 -5.16
CA PHE A 18 16.76 -12.25 -4.04
C PHE A 18 15.60 -11.33 -4.46
N PHE A 19 15.68 -10.67 -5.62
CA PHE A 19 14.60 -9.89 -6.20
C PHE A 19 13.35 -10.73 -6.44
N LEU A 20 13.50 -11.89 -7.09
CA LEU A 20 12.38 -12.78 -7.38
C LEU A 20 11.68 -13.28 -6.12
N MET A 21 12.46 -13.69 -5.10
CA MET A 21 11.90 -14.16 -3.84
C MET A 21 11.24 -13.04 -3.04
N SER A 22 11.87 -11.86 -2.99
CA SER A 22 11.29 -10.68 -2.35
C SER A 22 10.02 -10.22 -3.06
N GLY A 23 10.02 -10.18 -4.39
CA GLY A 23 8.83 -9.90 -5.20
C GLY A 23 7.71 -10.91 -4.98
N ALA A 24 8.02 -12.20 -4.85
CA ALA A 24 7.03 -13.24 -4.55
C ALA A 24 6.42 -13.06 -3.15
N LEU A 25 7.19 -12.64 -2.15
CA LEU A 25 6.68 -12.30 -0.82
C LEU A 25 5.74 -11.10 -0.87
N VAL A 26 6.08 -10.06 -1.65
CA VAL A 26 5.20 -8.89 -1.85
C VAL A 26 3.97 -9.26 -2.67
N MET A 27 4.08 -10.09 -3.71
CA MET A 27 2.91 -10.62 -4.42
C MET A 27 1.94 -11.31 -3.46
N TRP A 28 2.46 -12.06 -2.48
CA TRP A 28 1.65 -12.73 -1.48
C TRP A 28 0.85 -11.74 -0.61
N MET A 29 1.28 -10.47 -0.51
CA MET A 29 0.48 -9.42 0.13
C MET A 29 -0.85 -9.14 -0.57
N ALA A 30 -0.99 -9.43 -1.88
CA ALA A 30 -2.27 -9.35 -2.56
C ALA A 30 -3.30 -10.31 -1.95
N ALA A 31 -2.89 -11.53 -1.57
CA ALA A 31 -3.73 -12.45 -0.81
C ALA A 31 -4.02 -11.92 0.61
N GLY A 32 -3.05 -11.25 1.23
CA GLY A 32 -3.22 -10.59 2.52
C GLY A 32 -4.28 -9.49 2.50
N PHE A 33 -4.23 -8.60 1.52
CA PHE A 33 -5.26 -7.57 1.30
C PHE A 33 -6.62 -8.20 1.04
N ALA A 34 -6.71 -9.18 0.14
CA ALA A 34 -7.95 -9.89 -0.16
C ALA A 34 -8.59 -10.50 1.10
N MET A 35 -7.81 -11.16 1.95
CA MET A 35 -8.31 -11.76 3.20
C MET A 35 -8.66 -10.72 4.25
N LEU A 36 -7.85 -9.69 4.42
CA LEU A 36 -8.12 -8.58 5.35
C LEU A 36 -9.43 -7.88 4.97
N GLU A 37 -9.57 -7.48 3.71
CA GLU A 37 -10.75 -6.79 3.21
C GLU A 37 -12.00 -7.68 3.28
N ALA A 38 -11.91 -8.95 2.83
CA ALA A 38 -13.01 -9.91 2.93
C ALA A 38 -13.48 -10.12 4.37
N GLY A 39 -12.56 -10.06 5.34
CA GLY A 39 -12.89 -10.14 6.76
C GLY A 39 -13.54 -8.88 7.32
N LEU A 40 -13.20 -7.70 6.80
CA LEU A 40 -13.65 -6.39 7.30
C LEU A 40 -14.88 -5.84 6.58
N VAL A 41 -15.27 -6.36 5.41
CA VAL A 41 -16.55 -6.05 4.77
C VAL A 41 -17.69 -6.92 5.30
N ARG A 42 -18.93 -6.52 5.03
CA ARG A 42 -20.11 -7.36 5.30
C ARG A 42 -20.13 -8.55 4.35
N SER A 43 -20.67 -9.69 4.81
CA SER A 43 -20.67 -10.96 4.07
C SER A 43 -21.26 -10.89 2.66
N LYS A 44 -22.21 -10.01 2.43
CA LYS A 44 -22.87 -9.77 1.15
C LYS A 44 -22.03 -8.97 0.12
N ASN A 45 -20.79 -8.61 0.47
CA ASN A 45 -19.84 -7.88 -0.38
C ASN A 45 -18.49 -8.62 -0.45
N THR A 46 -18.44 -9.88 -0.03
CA THR A 46 -17.17 -10.63 0.06
C THR A 46 -16.70 -11.13 -1.30
N THR A 47 -17.60 -11.63 -2.14
CA THR A 47 -17.25 -12.09 -3.51
C THR A 47 -16.81 -10.92 -4.37
N GLU A 48 -17.50 -9.78 -4.28
CA GLU A 48 -17.13 -8.57 -5.02
C GLU A 48 -15.73 -8.08 -4.62
N ILE A 49 -15.44 -8.02 -3.32
CA ILE A 49 -14.13 -7.57 -2.85
C ILE A 49 -13.01 -8.50 -3.29
N LEU A 50 -13.24 -9.82 -3.30
CA LEU A 50 -12.27 -10.80 -3.79
C LEU A 50 -12.06 -10.70 -5.31
N THR A 51 -13.14 -10.54 -6.08
CA THR A 51 -13.10 -10.29 -7.53
C THR A 51 -12.30 -9.01 -7.83
N LYS A 52 -12.56 -7.94 -7.09
CA LYS A 52 -11.88 -6.67 -7.20
C LYS A 52 -10.37 -6.82 -6.94
N ASN A 53 -9.97 -7.53 -5.89
CA ASN A 53 -8.58 -7.74 -5.53
C ASN A 53 -7.79 -8.53 -6.60
N ILE A 54 -8.34 -9.62 -7.12
CA ILE A 54 -7.65 -10.38 -8.19
C ILE A 54 -7.56 -9.57 -9.49
N CYS A 55 -8.62 -8.84 -9.85
CA CYS A 55 -8.65 -8.03 -11.06
C CYS A 55 -7.70 -6.82 -10.99
N LEU A 56 -7.65 -6.10 -9.87
CA LEU A 56 -6.72 -4.98 -9.70
C LEU A 56 -5.26 -5.43 -9.83
N TYR A 57 -4.91 -6.59 -9.26
CA TYR A 57 -3.56 -7.14 -9.36
C TYR A 57 -3.21 -7.48 -10.82
N ALA A 58 -4.11 -8.17 -11.54
CA ALA A 58 -3.92 -8.50 -12.95
C ALA A 58 -3.80 -7.24 -13.84
N ILE A 59 -4.62 -6.22 -13.58
CA ILE A 59 -4.56 -4.92 -14.28
C ILE A 59 -3.22 -4.24 -13.99
N ALA A 60 -2.80 -4.14 -12.73
CA ALA A 60 -1.52 -3.55 -12.36
C ALA A 60 -0.35 -4.23 -13.09
N CYS A 61 -0.30 -5.57 -13.07
CA CYS A 61 0.73 -6.33 -13.78
C CYS A 61 0.76 -6.01 -15.27
N THR A 62 -0.40 -5.89 -15.90
CA THR A 62 -0.49 -5.66 -17.35
C THR A 62 -0.16 -4.22 -17.74
N THR A 63 -0.76 -3.24 -17.05
CA THR A 63 -0.57 -1.82 -17.39
C THR A 63 0.83 -1.32 -17.05
N TYR A 64 1.39 -1.79 -15.94
CA TYR A 64 2.75 -1.44 -15.57
C TYR A 64 3.77 -2.08 -16.53
N LEU A 65 3.55 -3.31 -17.02
CA LEU A 65 4.37 -3.93 -18.05
C LEU A 65 4.33 -3.12 -19.36
N VAL A 66 3.11 -2.71 -19.78
CA VAL A 66 2.95 -2.06 -21.09
C VAL A 66 3.52 -0.64 -21.11
N VAL A 67 3.36 0.13 -20.04
CA VAL A 67 3.77 1.55 -20.02
C VAL A 67 4.37 2.02 -18.68
N GLY A 68 3.87 1.55 -17.53
CA GLY A 68 4.21 2.13 -16.25
C GLY A 68 5.68 1.99 -15.86
N TYR A 69 6.28 0.82 -16.05
CA TYR A 69 7.70 0.59 -15.76
C TYR A 69 8.60 1.48 -16.62
N ASN A 70 8.23 1.65 -17.89
CA ASN A 70 8.96 2.53 -18.80
C ASN A 70 8.94 3.98 -18.34
N ILE A 71 7.79 4.50 -17.89
CA ILE A 71 7.69 5.85 -17.29
C ILE A 71 8.62 5.99 -16.09
N MET A 72 8.69 4.95 -15.25
CA MET A 72 9.37 5.04 -13.97
C MET A 72 10.88 4.90 -14.08
N TYR A 73 11.38 4.01 -14.94
CA TYR A 73 12.78 3.59 -14.92
C TYR A 73 13.54 3.66 -16.26
N VAL A 74 12.85 3.57 -17.42
CA VAL A 74 13.53 3.40 -18.70
C VAL A 74 13.90 4.73 -19.34
N ASP A 75 15.17 4.84 -19.78
CA ASP A 75 15.73 6.01 -20.51
C ASP A 75 15.53 7.35 -19.80
N ASN A 76 15.41 7.35 -18.50
CA ASN A 76 15.25 8.55 -17.71
C ASN A 76 16.61 9.19 -17.44
N GLY A 77 16.79 10.41 -17.93
CA GLY A 77 17.91 11.25 -17.51
C GLY A 77 17.77 11.64 -16.02
N SER A 78 18.87 12.01 -15.38
CA SER A 78 18.86 12.51 -14.00
C SER A 78 18.07 13.81 -13.86
N GLY A 79 17.30 13.98 -12.79
CA GLY A 79 16.77 15.25 -12.30
C GLY A 79 15.54 15.82 -12.97
N GLY A 80 14.91 15.13 -13.90
CA GLY A 80 13.77 15.64 -14.65
C GLY A 80 12.45 15.64 -13.85
N PHE A 81 11.53 16.54 -14.26
CA PHE A 81 10.14 16.52 -13.82
C PHE A 81 9.28 15.60 -14.71
N LEU A 82 9.57 15.53 -16.00
CA LEU A 82 8.87 14.70 -16.96
C LEU A 82 9.76 13.52 -17.37
N PRO A 83 9.29 12.27 -17.22
CA PRO A 83 9.99 11.10 -17.71
C PRO A 83 9.94 11.03 -19.24
N SER A 84 10.83 10.25 -19.84
CA SER A 84 10.59 9.73 -21.19
C SER A 84 9.45 8.71 -21.14
N ILE A 85 8.65 8.66 -22.20
CA ILE A 85 7.52 7.72 -22.29
C ILE A 85 7.78 6.79 -23.46
N GLY A 86 8.01 5.54 -23.14
CA GLY A 86 8.12 4.45 -24.11
C GLY A 86 7.14 3.32 -23.76
N THR A 87 7.50 2.09 -24.14
CA THR A 87 6.71 0.88 -23.88
C THR A 87 7.57 -0.25 -23.38
N LEU A 88 6.98 -1.15 -22.60
CA LEU A 88 7.63 -2.33 -22.03
C LEU A 88 8.76 -1.97 -21.04
N ILE A 89 9.63 -2.93 -20.75
CA ILE A 89 10.64 -2.81 -19.68
C ILE A 89 12.01 -2.33 -20.17
N GLY A 90 12.20 -2.09 -21.48
CA GLY A 90 13.50 -1.70 -22.02
C GLY A 90 14.44 -2.88 -22.25
N THR A 91 15.74 -2.64 -22.14
CA THR A 91 16.79 -3.63 -22.36
C THR A 91 17.72 -3.73 -21.17
N GLN A 92 18.22 -4.94 -20.89
CA GLN A 92 19.19 -5.20 -19.84
C GLN A 92 20.46 -4.33 -20.01
N ALA A 93 20.81 -3.59 -18.98
CA ALA A 93 22.05 -2.81 -18.99
C ALA A 93 23.28 -3.73 -18.89
N GLU A 94 24.37 -3.34 -19.59
CA GLU A 94 25.63 -4.03 -19.45
C GLU A 94 26.22 -3.81 -18.05
N GLY A 95 26.65 -4.89 -17.40
CA GLY A 95 27.22 -4.83 -16.05
C GLY A 95 26.20 -4.63 -14.92
N ALA A 96 24.91 -4.84 -15.17
CA ALA A 96 23.89 -4.82 -14.13
C ALA A 96 24.11 -5.93 -13.08
N ASP A 97 23.74 -5.65 -11.84
CA ASP A 97 23.93 -6.58 -10.70
C ASP A 97 22.83 -7.66 -10.62
N HIS A 98 21.72 -7.51 -11.34
CA HIS A 98 20.58 -8.43 -11.38
C HIS A 98 19.86 -8.35 -12.73
N SER A 99 18.93 -9.28 -12.99
CA SER A 99 18.17 -9.26 -14.25
C SER A 99 17.07 -8.18 -14.24
N LEU A 100 16.91 -7.53 -15.38
CA LEU A 100 15.86 -6.53 -15.62
C LEU A 100 14.45 -7.08 -15.33
N GLU A 101 14.20 -8.35 -15.72
CA GLU A 101 12.92 -9.00 -15.48
C GLU A 101 12.66 -9.25 -14.00
N SER A 102 13.71 -9.48 -13.20
CA SER A 102 13.58 -9.64 -11.75
C SER A 102 13.28 -8.31 -11.07
N ASP A 103 13.89 -7.21 -11.52
CA ASP A 103 13.55 -5.88 -11.05
C ASP A 103 12.11 -5.51 -11.45
N PHE A 104 11.74 -5.69 -12.71
CA PHE A 104 10.35 -5.48 -13.14
C PHE A 104 9.35 -6.23 -12.27
N PHE A 105 9.60 -7.53 -12.00
CA PHE A 105 8.71 -8.33 -11.15
C PHE A 105 8.64 -7.79 -9.72
N PHE A 106 9.76 -7.34 -9.16
CA PHE A 106 9.80 -6.73 -7.84
C PHE A 106 9.04 -5.39 -7.80
N GLN A 107 9.19 -4.54 -8.82
CA GLN A 107 8.55 -3.23 -8.88
C GLN A 107 7.03 -3.32 -9.12
N VAL A 108 6.57 -4.23 -9.98
CA VAL A 108 5.14 -4.33 -10.30
C VAL A 108 4.26 -4.68 -9.10
N VAL A 109 4.79 -5.44 -8.15
CA VAL A 109 4.04 -5.82 -6.94
C VAL A 109 3.87 -4.65 -5.96
N PHE A 110 4.75 -3.64 -6.01
CA PHE A 110 4.60 -2.38 -5.27
C PHE A 110 3.49 -1.52 -5.86
N VAL A 111 3.42 -1.41 -7.18
CA VAL A 111 2.34 -0.74 -7.90
C VAL A 111 0.98 -1.36 -7.56
N ALA A 112 0.91 -2.69 -7.58
CA ALA A 112 -0.29 -3.43 -7.20
C ALA A 112 -0.66 -3.17 -5.72
N THR A 113 0.32 -3.06 -4.83
CA THR A 113 0.10 -2.74 -3.41
C THR A 113 -0.50 -1.35 -3.23
N ALA A 114 0.01 -0.32 -3.93
CA ALA A 114 -0.56 1.03 -3.89
C ALA A 114 -2.05 1.03 -4.32
N MET A 115 -2.40 0.26 -5.36
CA MET A 115 -3.81 0.11 -5.78
C MET A 115 -4.65 -0.69 -4.78
N SER A 116 -4.08 -1.70 -4.11
CA SER A 116 -4.77 -2.46 -3.07
C SER A 116 -5.20 -1.59 -1.89
N VAL A 117 -4.40 -0.57 -1.53
CA VAL A 117 -4.79 0.41 -0.49
C VAL A 117 -6.10 1.12 -0.84
N VAL A 118 -6.33 1.45 -2.12
CA VAL A 118 -7.58 2.09 -2.58
C VAL A 118 -8.77 1.15 -2.42
N SER A 119 -8.59 -0.15 -2.67
CA SER A 119 -9.64 -1.16 -2.69
C SER A 119 -10.48 -1.17 -1.40
N GLY A 120 -9.82 -1.27 -0.26
CA GLY A 120 -10.48 -1.34 1.05
C GLY A 120 -11.22 -0.06 1.42
N ALA A 121 -10.65 1.10 1.11
CA ALA A 121 -11.23 2.40 1.47
C ALA A 121 -12.57 2.68 0.75
N VAL A 122 -12.75 2.20 -0.47
CA VAL A 122 -13.97 2.40 -1.28
C VAL A 122 -14.94 1.22 -1.24
N ALA A 123 -14.62 0.19 -0.47
CA ALA A 123 -15.39 -1.06 -0.38
C ALA A 123 -16.87 -0.84 -0.05
N GLU A 124 -17.72 -1.80 -0.45
CA GLU A 124 -19.15 -1.92 -0.18
C GLU A 124 -20.08 -0.92 -0.90
N ARG A 125 -19.55 0.06 -1.67
CA ARG A 125 -20.39 1.06 -2.34
C ARG A 125 -19.85 1.59 -3.67
N MET A 126 -18.66 1.18 -4.09
CA MET A 126 -18.10 1.58 -5.38
C MET A 126 -18.47 0.57 -6.46
N LYS A 127 -18.81 1.04 -7.65
CA LYS A 127 -19.04 0.19 -8.82
C LYS A 127 -17.74 -0.49 -9.24
N LEU A 128 -17.78 -1.80 -9.44
CA LEU A 128 -16.64 -2.62 -9.83
C LEU A 128 -15.91 -2.08 -11.06
N TRP A 129 -16.64 -1.82 -12.15
CA TRP A 129 -16.04 -1.36 -13.40
C TRP A 129 -15.39 0.01 -13.30
N SER A 130 -15.96 0.94 -12.55
CA SER A 130 -15.34 2.25 -12.31
C SER A 130 -14.04 2.12 -11.53
N PHE A 131 -14.00 1.20 -10.55
CA PHE A 131 -12.79 0.88 -9.81
C PHE A 131 -11.71 0.26 -10.72
N LEU A 132 -12.07 -0.67 -11.60
CA LEU A 132 -11.10 -1.33 -12.51
C LEU A 132 -10.53 -0.34 -13.55
N ILE A 133 -11.34 0.59 -14.07
CA ILE A 133 -10.85 1.65 -14.95
C ILE A 133 -9.87 2.56 -14.20
N PHE A 134 -10.20 2.96 -12.98
CA PHE A 134 -9.29 3.74 -12.14
C PHE A 134 -7.99 2.98 -11.86
N SER A 135 -8.07 1.68 -11.58
CA SER A 135 -6.89 0.83 -11.36
C SER A 135 -5.93 0.89 -12.54
N ALA A 136 -6.44 0.81 -13.78
CA ALA A 136 -5.63 0.88 -14.97
C ALA A 136 -4.92 2.25 -15.10
N ILE A 137 -5.60 3.35 -14.78
CA ILE A 137 -5.03 4.70 -14.89
C ILE A 137 -4.00 4.96 -13.79
N LEU A 138 -4.30 4.54 -12.55
CA LEU A 138 -3.37 4.71 -11.44
C LEU A 138 -2.07 3.95 -11.68
N THR A 139 -2.17 2.69 -12.08
CA THR A 139 -1.01 1.80 -12.23
C THR A 139 -0.23 2.01 -13.53
N ALA A 140 -0.87 2.59 -14.56
CA ALA A 140 -0.20 2.96 -15.81
C ALA A 140 0.52 4.32 -15.74
N PHE A 141 -0.05 5.31 -15.03
CA PHE A 141 0.40 6.70 -15.14
C PHE A 141 0.59 7.42 -13.81
N ILE A 142 -0.40 7.38 -12.89
CA ILE A 142 -0.36 8.24 -11.70
C ILE A 142 0.79 7.82 -10.77
N TYR A 143 0.85 6.54 -10.43
CA TYR A 143 1.89 5.96 -9.57
C TYR A 143 3.28 5.99 -10.26
N PRO A 144 3.45 5.55 -11.53
CA PRO A 144 4.76 5.58 -12.16
C PRO A 144 5.38 6.96 -12.25
N MET A 145 4.55 8.00 -12.39
CA MET A 145 5.03 9.38 -12.46
C MET A 145 5.69 9.85 -11.15
N GLU A 146 5.08 9.58 -10.02
CA GLU A 146 5.64 9.97 -8.73
C GLU A 146 6.80 9.05 -8.31
N GLY A 147 6.73 7.77 -8.68
CA GLY A 147 7.82 6.83 -8.52
C GLY A 147 9.07 7.23 -9.31
N TYR A 148 8.90 7.74 -10.53
CA TYR A 148 9.99 8.32 -11.31
C TYR A 148 10.68 9.48 -10.58
N TRP A 149 9.91 10.38 -9.96
CA TRP A 149 10.49 11.54 -9.27
C TRP A 149 11.45 11.17 -8.14
N THR A 150 11.30 9.99 -7.57
CA THR A 150 12.14 9.48 -6.47
C THR A 150 13.02 8.32 -6.92
N TRP A 151 12.47 7.13 -7.05
CA TRP A 151 13.22 5.91 -7.37
C TRP A 151 13.75 5.87 -8.80
N GLY A 152 13.07 6.54 -9.73
CA GLY A 152 13.52 6.71 -11.10
C GLY A 152 14.58 7.80 -11.31
N GLY A 153 15.10 8.44 -10.24
CA GLY A 153 16.15 9.45 -10.31
C GLY A 153 15.66 10.84 -10.72
N GLY A 154 14.37 11.14 -10.59
CA GLY A 154 13.79 12.45 -10.89
C GLY A 154 14.09 13.50 -9.82
N PHE A 155 13.42 14.65 -9.91
CA PHE A 155 13.75 15.87 -9.15
C PHE A 155 13.62 15.74 -7.62
N LEU A 156 12.79 14.83 -7.10
CA LEU A 156 12.69 14.62 -5.64
C LEU A 156 13.93 13.87 -5.12
N SER A 157 14.47 12.93 -5.90
CA SER A 157 15.75 12.29 -5.59
C SER A 157 16.88 13.33 -5.50
N GLU A 158 16.98 14.25 -6.48
CA GLU A 158 17.97 15.34 -6.47
C GLU A 158 17.76 16.31 -5.29
N ALA A 159 16.50 16.52 -4.88
CA ALA A 159 16.18 17.34 -3.71
C ALA A 159 16.53 16.67 -2.37
N GLY A 160 17.02 15.41 -2.38
CA GLY A 160 17.39 14.65 -1.18
C GLY A 160 16.20 14.04 -0.44
N PHE A 161 15.05 13.84 -1.11
CA PHE A 161 13.95 13.07 -0.55
C PHE A 161 14.34 11.59 -0.48
N SER A 162 14.15 10.99 0.70
CA SER A 162 14.48 9.60 0.99
C SER A 162 13.24 8.83 1.44
N ASP A 163 12.92 7.77 0.73
CA ASP A 163 11.85 6.83 1.08
C ASP A 163 12.29 5.43 0.66
N PHE A 164 12.88 4.71 1.61
CA PHE A 164 13.64 3.47 1.35
C PHE A 164 12.79 2.41 0.64
N ALA A 165 11.62 2.12 1.19
CA ALA A 165 10.74 1.09 0.64
C ALA A 165 9.32 1.57 0.33
N GLY A 166 8.98 2.86 0.51
CA GLY A 166 7.73 3.41 -0.01
C GLY A 166 6.65 3.75 1.01
N SER A 167 6.99 4.25 2.20
CA SER A 167 5.97 4.83 3.11
C SER A 167 5.19 5.95 2.43
N GLY A 168 5.86 6.78 1.65
CA GLY A 168 5.26 7.83 0.83
C GLY A 168 4.83 7.32 -0.53
N ILE A 169 5.79 6.79 -1.29
CA ILE A 169 5.63 6.41 -2.70
C ILE A 169 4.55 5.33 -2.89
N VAL A 170 4.42 4.36 -1.99
CA VAL A 170 3.43 3.30 -2.10
C VAL A 170 2.23 3.57 -1.20
N HIS A 171 2.48 3.71 0.10
CA HIS A 171 1.40 3.72 1.09
C HIS A 171 0.65 5.05 1.12
N MET A 172 1.34 6.17 1.29
CA MET A 172 0.68 7.48 1.29
C MET A 172 0.10 7.83 -0.09
N ALA A 173 0.75 7.42 -1.19
CA ALA A 173 0.22 7.57 -2.54
C ALA A 173 -1.11 6.81 -2.70
N GLY A 174 -1.16 5.51 -2.37
CA GLY A 174 -2.39 4.73 -2.38
C GLY A 174 -3.50 5.33 -1.51
N ALA A 175 -3.15 5.78 -0.29
CA ALA A 175 -4.10 6.44 0.61
C ALA A 175 -4.59 7.79 0.09
N SER A 176 -3.76 8.54 -0.62
CA SER A 176 -4.14 9.82 -1.26
C SER A 176 -5.16 9.60 -2.37
N ALA A 177 -4.93 8.58 -3.21
CA ALA A 177 -5.89 8.16 -4.25
C ALA A 177 -7.21 7.65 -3.65
N ALA A 178 -7.12 6.89 -2.55
CA ALA A 178 -8.26 6.41 -1.77
C ALA A 178 -9.07 7.57 -1.18
N LEU A 179 -8.42 8.55 -0.57
CA LEU A 179 -9.08 9.72 0.02
C LEU A 179 -9.84 10.51 -1.06
N ALA A 180 -9.24 10.75 -2.22
CA ALA A 180 -9.92 11.41 -3.35
C ALA A 180 -11.20 10.65 -3.77
N GLY A 181 -11.11 9.32 -3.87
CA GLY A 181 -12.24 8.45 -4.17
C GLY A 181 -13.34 8.51 -3.10
N VAL A 182 -12.97 8.36 -1.83
CA VAL A 182 -13.92 8.38 -0.70
C VAL A 182 -14.67 9.69 -0.59
N LEU A 183 -14.00 10.83 -0.81
CA LEU A 183 -14.65 12.16 -0.78
C LEU A 183 -15.72 12.33 -1.87
N LEU A 184 -15.48 11.82 -3.08
CA LEU A 184 -16.44 11.88 -4.19
C LEU A 184 -17.54 10.82 -4.09
N LEU A 185 -17.23 9.66 -3.49
CA LEU A 185 -18.12 8.52 -3.33
C LEU A 185 -19.12 8.74 -2.19
N GLY A 186 -18.65 9.32 -1.09
CA GLY A 186 -19.41 9.49 0.15
C GLY A 186 -19.43 8.24 1.03
N ALA A 187 -20.07 8.37 2.18
CA ALA A 187 -20.16 7.31 3.18
C ALA A 187 -21.14 6.22 2.81
N ARG A 188 -20.94 5.01 3.37
CA ARG A 188 -21.92 3.90 3.28
C ARG A 188 -23.24 4.29 3.92
N LYS A 189 -24.34 3.76 3.38
CA LYS A 189 -25.67 3.99 3.92
C LYS A 189 -25.78 3.51 5.37
N GLY A 190 -26.34 4.37 6.20
CA GLY A 190 -26.49 4.09 7.63
C GLY A 190 -25.24 4.30 8.50
N LYS A 191 -24.08 4.66 7.93
CA LYS A 191 -22.85 4.92 8.72
C LYS A 191 -22.98 6.14 9.64
N TYR A 192 -23.60 7.21 9.15
CA TYR A 192 -23.74 8.46 9.92
C TYR A 192 -25.20 8.89 10.07
N GLY A 193 -25.59 9.20 11.31
CA GLY A 193 -26.93 9.70 11.64
C GLY A 193 -27.08 11.22 11.46
N LYS A 194 -28.34 11.69 11.40
CA LYS A 194 -28.66 13.13 11.18
C LYS A 194 -28.13 14.07 12.27
N LYS A 195 -27.94 13.57 13.50
CA LYS A 195 -27.44 14.35 14.66
C LYS A 195 -25.97 14.09 14.96
N GLY A 196 -25.19 13.61 13.97
CA GLY A 196 -23.76 13.32 14.15
C GLY A 196 -23.46 11.97 14.79
N GLN A 197 -24.45 11.08 14.93
CA GLN A 197 -24.23 9.72 15.40
C GLN A 197 -23.35 8.96 14.39
N ILE A 198 -22.44 8.15 14.91
CA ILE A 198 -21.60 7.22 14.15
C ILE A 198 -22.07 5.81 14.48
N TYR A 199 -22.49 5.06 13.48
CA TYR A 199 -22.92 3.69 13.64
C TYR A 199 -21.82 2.74 13.16
N PRO A 200 -21.35 1.82 14.00
CA PRO A 200 -20.36 0.84 13.57
C PRO A 200 -20.97 -0.10 12.52
N ILE A 201 -20.22 -0.38 11.48
CA ILE A 201 -20.54 -1.41 10.48
C ILE A 201 -19.44 -2.47 10.60
N PRO A 202 -19.65 -3.51 11.43
CA PRO A 202 -18.62 -4.52 11.68
C PRO A 202 -18.38 -5.39 10.45
N GLY A 203 -17.13 -5.85 10.30
CA GLY A 203 -16.77 -6.86 9.32
C GLY A 203 -17.39 -8.22 9.63
N SER A 204 -17.47 -9.07 8.61
CA SER A 204 -18.14 -10.36 8.68
C SER A 204 -17.28 -11.50 9.25
N ASN A 205 -15.94 -11.40 9.15
CA ASN A 205 -15.07 -12.54 9.47
C ASN A 205 -13.71 -12.09 10.06
N MET A 206 -13.66 -11.99 11.38
CA MET A 206 -12.45 -11.57 12.10
C MET A 206 -11.28 -12.58 11.97
N PRO A 207 -11.47 -13.92 11.96
CA PRO A 207 -10.40 -14.85 11.62
C PRO A 207 -9.75 -14.58 10.27
N LEU A 208 -10.54 -14.28 9.23
CA LEU A 208 -10.04 -13.95 7.90
C LEU A 208 -9.24 -12.62 7.90
N ALA A 209 -9.77 -11.59 8.55
CA ALA A 209 -9.07 -10.33 8.71
C ALA A 209 -7.71 -10.49 9.43
N THR A 210 -7.68 -11.33 10.47
CA THR A 210 -6.46 -11.65 11.20
C THR A 210 -5.45 -12.40 10.32
N LEU A 211 -5.91 -13.40 9.57
CA LEU A 211 -5.06 -14.14 8.63
C LEU A 211 -4.48 -13.19 7.57
N GLY A 212 -5.31 -12.31 7.01
CA GLY A 212 -4.88 -11.28 6.04
C GLY A 212 -3.78 -10.39 6.60
N THR A 213 -3.92 -9.94 7.85
CA THR A 213 -2.89 -9.13 8.52
C THR A 213 -1.56 -9.89 8.67
N PHE A 214 -1.59 -11.17 9.05
CA PHE A 214 -0.35 -11.96 9.14
C PHE A 214 0.30 -12.20 7.77
N ILE A 215 -0.49 -12.41 6.73
CA ILE A 215 0.03 -12.54 5.37
C ILE A 215 0.68 -11.21 4.91
N LEU A 216 0.06 -10.06 5.20
CA LEU A 216 0.64 -8.75 4.94
C LEU A 216 1.96 -8.56 5.70
N TRP A 217 1.98 -8.88 7.00
CA TRP A 217 3.18 -8.79 7.82
C TRP A 217 4.31 -9.67 7.27
N PHE A 218 3.99 -10.90 6.90
CA PHE A 218 4.96 -11.82 6.29
C PHE A 218 5.52 -11.27 4.97
N GLY A 219 4.65 -10.77 4.09
CA GLY A 219 5.05 -10.15 2.81
C GLY A 219 5.91 -8.90 3.00
N TRP A 220 5.77 -8.21 4.14
CA TRP A 220 6.56 -7.02 4.45
C TRP A 220 8.05 -7.30 4.64
N PHE A 221 8.45 -8.50 4.95
CA PHE A 221 9.86 -8.88 4.94
C PHE A 221 10.44 -8.84 3.52
N GLY A 222 9.69 -9.25 2.51
CA GLY A 222 10.06 -9.05 1.12
C GLY A 222 9.98 -7.59 0.70
N PHE A 223 8.96 -6.87 1.16
CA PHE A 223 8.75 -5.45 0.84
C PHE A 223 9.92 -4.59 1.31
N ASN A 224 10.23 -4.61 2.60
CA ASN A 224 11.32 -3.81 3.17
C ASN A 224 12.69 -4.43 2.91
N GLY A 225 12.83 -5.75 3.10
CA GLY A 225 14.12 -6.43 2.91
C GLY A 225 14.57 -6.42 1.45
N GLY A 226 13.64 -6.68 0.52
CA GLY A 226 13.91 -6.64 -0.91
C GLY A 226 14.34 -5.26 -1.41
N SER A 227 13.87 -4.19 -0.76
CA SER A 227 14.26 -2.81 -1.07
C SER A 227 15.71 -2.46 -0.73
N GLN A 228 16.48 -3.38 -0.10
CA GLN A 228 17.94 -3.30 -0.06
C GLN A 228 18.58 -3.50 -1.44
N LEU A 229 17.83 -4.10 -2.36
CA LEU A 229 18.16 -4.35 -3.77
C LEU A 229 19.31 -5.34 -4.01
N MET A 230 20.06 -5.71 -2.99
CA MET A 230 21.19 -6.63 -3.06
C MET A 230 21.29 -7.49 -1.79
N VAL A 231 21.88 -8.69 -1.91
CA VAL A 231 22.19 -9.59 -0.79
C VAL A 231 23.54 -10.29 -0.97
N SER A 232 24.20 -10.09 -2.10
CA SER A 232 25.33 -10.89 -2.57
C SER A 232 26.69 -10.57 -1.93
N ASP A 233 26.72 -9.72 -0.89
CA ASP A 233 27.92 -9.43 -0.10
C ASP A 233 27.62 -9.32 1.39
N PHE A 234 28.67 -9.21 2.20
CA PHE A 234 28.56 -9.20 3.65
C PHE A 234 27.78 -8.00 4.18
N GLU A 235 27.98 -6.82 3.61
CA GLU A 235 27.34 -5.57 4.04
C GLU A 235 25.84 -5.61 3.75
N ASN A 236 25.46 -5.91 2.51
CA ASN A 236 24.07 -5.98 2.08
C ASN A 236 23.31 -7.11 2.78
N ALA A 237 23.90 -8.30 2.95
CA ALA A 237 23.29 -9.39 3.69
C ALA A 237 23.04 -9.03 5.16
N THR A 238 23.96 -8.31 5.79
CA THR A 238 23.79 -7.80 7.16
C THR A 238 22.69 -6.75 7.25
N ALA A 239 22.64 -5.84 6.28
CA ALA A 239 21.58 -4.82 6.18
C ALA A 239 20.18 -5.45 6.06
N VAL A 240 20.02 -6.47 5.22
CA VAL A 240 18.75 -7.22 5.12
C VAL A 240 18.33 -7.82 6.46
N GLY A 241 19.27 -8.39 7.22
CA GLY A 241 19.00 -8.90 8.57
C GLY A 241 18.53 -7.81 9.54
N GLN A 242 19.15 -6.63 9.50
CA GLN A 242 18.74 -5.46 10.30
C GLN A 242 17.34 -4.96 9.91
N ILE A 243 17.06 -4.88 8.60
CA ILE A 243 15.75 -4.48 8.08
C ILE A 243 14.64 -5.43 8.56
N PHE A 244 14.87 -6.74 8.51
CA PHE A 244 13.90 -7.74 8.99
C PHE A 244 13.62 -7.55 10.49
N LEU A 245 14.67 -7.35 11.29
CA LEU A 245 14.55 -7.13 12.73
C LEU A 245 13.71 -5.87 13.02
N ASN A 246 14.04 -4.74 12.40
CA ASN A 246 13.37 -3.46 12.61
C ASN A 246 11.92 -3.48 12.12
N THR A 247 11.66 -4.09 10.96
CA THR A 247 10.33 -4.29 10.41
C THR A 247 9.43 -5.06 11.38
N ASN A 248 9.94 -6.21 11.89
CA ASN A 248 9.20 -7.02 12.85
C ASN A 248 8.98 -6.31 14.20
N ALA A 249 9.98 -5.60 14.68
CA ALA A 249 9.91 -4.87 15.95
C ALA A 249 8.88 -3.73 15.90
N ALA A 250 8.84 -2.96 14.81
CA ALA A 250 7.87 -1.88 14.63
C ALA A 250 6.43 -2.41 14.53
N ALA A 251 6.20 -3.49 13.78
CA ALA A 251 4.89 -4.13 13.66
C ALA A 251 4.36 -4.62 15.02
N ALA A 252 5.20 -5.33 15.78
CA ALA A 252 4.84 -5.85 17.09
C ALA A 252 4.53 -4.72 18.08
N ALA A 253 5.35 -3.68 18.11
CA ALA A 253 5.13 -2.51 18.97
C ALA A 253 3.85 -1.76 18.60
N GLY A 254 3.55 -1.62 17.31
CA GLY A 254 2.32 -1.01 16.80
C GLY A 254 1.06 -1.74 17.27
N ALA A 255 1.04 -3.07 17.12
CA ALA A 255 -0.07 -3.91 17.60
C ALA A 255 -0.29 -3.78 19.11
N ILE A 256 0.78 -3.88 19.89
CA ILE A 256 0.73 -3.78 21.36
C ILE A 256 0.22 -2.42 21.79
N THR A 257 0.72 -1.34 21.19
CA THR A 257 0.32 0.02 21.55
C THR A 257 -1.13 0.28 21.17
N ALA A 258 -1.60 -0.13 19.99
CA ALA A 258 -3.00 -0.02 19.63
C ALA A 258 -3.92 -0.76 20.61
N LEU A 259 -3.54 -1.95 21.07
CA LEU A 259 -4.25 -2.69 22.11
C LEU A 259 -4.35 -1.89 23.41
N PHE A 260 -3.23 -1.34 23.88
CA PHE A 260 -3.20 -0.54 25.13
C PHE A 260 -4.03 0.74 25.01
N VAL A 261 -3.94 1.45 23.88
CA VAL A 261 -4.73 2.65 23.63
C VAL A 261 -6.23 2.33 23.67
N CYS A 262 -6.67 1.27 22.96
CA CYS A 262 -8.07 0.87 22.97
C CYS A 262 -8.54 0.48 24.38
N LYS A 263 -7.75 -0.34 25.09
CA LYS A 263 -8.10 -0.79 26.42
C LYS A 263 -8.17 0.34 27.44
N SER A 264 -7.23 1.29 27.36
CA SER A 264 -7.21 2.44 28.30
C SER A 264 -8.29 3.48 27.97
N THR A 265 -8.62 3.68 26.68
CA THR A 265 -9.57 4.73 26.27
C THR A 265 -11.03 4.26 26.36
N TRP A 266 -11.32 3.00 25.96
CA TRP A 266 -12.69 2.48 25.87
C TRP A 266 -12.96 1.22 26.70
N GLY A 267 -11.97 0.74 27.44
CA GLY A 267 -12.11 -0.40 28.34
C GLY A 267 -12.15 -1.76 27.65
N LYS A 268 -12.01 -1.83 26.33
CA LYS A 268 -12.08 -3.05 25.53
C LYS A 268 -10.87 -3.20 24.62
N ALA A 269 -10.48 -4.47 24.37
CA ALA A 269 -9.53 -4.82 23.32
C ALA A 269 -10.29 -4.90 21.99
N ASP A 270 -10.03 -3.98 21.07
CA ASP A 270 -10.61 -4.00 19.73
C ASP A 270 -9.62 -4.66 18.77
N LEU A 271 -10.00 -5.84 18.23
CA LEU A 271 -9.14 -6.61 17.33
C LEU A 271 -8.83 -5.81 16.06
N THR A 272 -9.82 -5.10 15.48
CA THR A 272 -9.62 -4.36 14.24
C THR A 272 -8.58 -3.26 14.40
N MET A 273 -8.58 -2.58 15.55
CA MET A 273 -7.56 -1.58 15.90
C MET A 273 -6.18 -2.21 16.13
N VAL A 274 -6.11 -3.42 16.71
CA VAL A 274 -4.83 -4.14 16.89
C VAL A 274 -4.25 -4.54 15.54
N LEU A 275 -5.06 -5.06 14.61
CA LEU A 275 -4.64 -5.38 13.25
C LEU A 275 -4.11 -4.14 12.52
N ASN A 276 -4.87 -3.04 12.58
CA ASN A 276 -4.43 -1.76 12.00
C ASN A 276 -3.18 -1.21 12.70
N GLY A 277 -3.00 -1.44 14.01
CA GLY A 277 -1.81 -1.07 14.75
C GLY A 277 -0.54 -1.77 14.27
N ALA A 278 -0.63 -3.08 13.98
CA ALA A 278 0.47 -3.83 13.37
C ALA A 278 0.85 -3.26 12.00
N LEU A 279 -0.15 -3.06 11.13
CA LEU A 279 0.04 -2.49 9.80
C LEU A 279 0.58 -1.05 9.85
N ALA A 280 0.13 -0.24 10.79
CA ALA A 280 0.64 1.13 10.98
C ALA A 280 2.13 1.14 11.35
N GLY A 281 2.55 0.24 12.23
CA GLY A 281 3.97 0.05 12.57
C GLY A 281 4.80 -0.35 11.36
N LEU A 282 4.28 -1.28 10.54
CA LEU A 282 4.91 -1.71 9.29
C LEU A 282 5.05 -0.54 8.30
N VAL A 283 3.98 0.20 8.06
CA VAL A 283 3.99 1.36 7.16
C VAL A 283 4.97 2.43 7.63
N ALA A 284 4.96 2.77 8.91
CA ALA A 284 5.81 3.84 9.43
C ALA A 284 7.30 3.52 9.34
N ILE A 285 7.71 2.26 9.58
CA ILE A 285 9.11 1.87 9.49
C ILE A 285 9.60 1.74 8.04
N THR A 286 8.70 1.59 7.09
CA THR A 286 8.99 1.36 5.67
C THR A 286 9.78 2.51 5.01
N ALA A 287 9.66 3.75 5.53
CA ALA A 287 10.40 4.90 5.02
C ALA A 287 11.92 4.77 5.20
N ASP A 288 12.34 4.14 6.30
CA ASP A 288 13.74 3.81 6.58
C ASP A 288 13.80 2.66 7.60
N PRO A 289 13.77 1.40 7.16
CA PRO A 289 13.85 0.25 8.06
C PRO A 289 15.29 -0.12 8.45
N LEU A 290 16.31 0.49 7.80
CA LEU A 290 17.72 0.15 7.99
C LEU A 290 18.38 1.00 9.07
N SER A 291 18.25 2.32 9.02
CA SER A 291 19.01 3.26 9.87
C SER A 291 18.61 3.23 11.35
N PRO A 292 17.33 3.02 11.75
CA PRO A 292 16.95 3.00 13.14
C PRO A 292 17.63 1.89 13.94
N SER A 293 18.04 2.18 15.16
CA SER A 293 18.36 1.11 16.13
C SER A 293 17.08 0.29 16.44
N PRO A 294 17.20 -0.95 16.91
CA PRO A 294 16.03 -1.77 17.25
C PRO A 294 15.07 -1.10 18.24
N LEU A 295 15.59 -0.34 19.21
CA LEU A 295 14.75 0.42 20.14
C LEU A 295 14.05 1.60 19.47
N ALA A 296 14.72 2.28 18.53
CA ALA A 296 14.09 3.31 17.72
C ALA A 296 12.97 2.74 16.84
N ALA A 297 13.16 1.57 16.22
CA ALA A 297 12.13 0.88 15.46
C ALA A 297 10.91 0.51 16.31
N VAL A 298 11.11 0.01 17.54
CA VAL A 298 10.03 -0.19 18.53
C VAL A 298 9.29 1.12 18.80
N SER A 299 10.02 2.21 18.97
CA SER A 299 9.43 3.53 19.26
C SER A 299 8.60 4.06 18.09
N VAL A 300 9.10 3.93 16.85
CA VAL A 300 8.37 4.28 15.62
C VAL A 300 7.08 3.48 15.52
N GLY A 301 7.15 2.17 15.70
CA GLY A 301 5.97 1.30 15.69
C GLY A 301 4.95 1.65 16.78
N ALA A 302 5.42 1.90 18.00
CA ALA A 302 4.55 2.25 19.12
C ALA A 302 3.80 3.58 18.88
N VAL A 303 4.48 4.61 18.38
CA VAL A 303 3.83 5.88 18.02
C VAL A 303 2.83 5.69 16.90
N ALA A 304 3.19 4.95 15.84
CA ALA A 304 2.29 4.64 14.73
C ALA A 304 1.04 3.89 15.19
N GLY A 305 1.19 2.91 16.10
CA GLY A 305 0.08 2.16 16.69
C GLY A 305 -0.90 3.02 17.49
N ALA A 306 -0.41 4.02 18.23
CA ALA A 306 -1.26 5.00 18.88
C ALA A 306 -1.93 5.95 17.87
N LEU A 307 -1.13 6.45 16.92
CA LEU A 307 -1.58 7.40 15.90
C LEU A 307 -2.72 6.85 15.04
N VAL A 308 -2.63 5.60 14.60
CA VAL A 308 -3.66 4.99 13.75
C VAL A 308 -5.01 4.88 14.45
N VAL A 309 -5.03 4.55 15.74
CA VAL A 309 -6.28 4.46 16.53
C VAL A 309 -6.98 5.80 16.59
N PHE A 310 -6.24 6.87 16.92
CA PHE A 310 -6.82 8.21 16.96
C PHE A 310 -7.19 8.74 15.58
N SER A 311 -6.43 8.38 14.55
CA SER A 311 -6.70 8.76 13.16
C SER A 311 -8.01 8.14 12.66
N ILE A 312 -8.24 6.84 12.85
CA ILE A 312 -9.49 6.16 12.48
C ILE A 312 -10.70 6.84 13.14
N VAL A 313 -10.61 7.08 14.44
CA VAL A 313 -11.68 7.79 15.17
C VAL A 313 -11.83 9.24 14.68
N GLY A 314 -10.73 9.90 14.33
CA GLY A 314 -10.72 11.25 13.77
C GLY A 314 -11.44 11.34 12.44
N PHE A 315 -11.15 10.45 11.49
CA PHE A 315 -11.81 10.38 10.20
C PHE A 315 -13.31 10.08 10.32
N ASP A 316 -13.70 9.17 11.22
CA ASP A 316 -15.13 8.93 11.52
C ASP A 316 -15.84 10.19 12.03
N LYS A 317 -15.20 10.99 12.89
CA LYS A 317 -15.77 12.24 13.40
C LYS A 317 -15.99 13.29 12.31
N ILE A 318 -15.13 13.37 11.33
CA ILE A 318 -15.28 14.26 10.17
C ILE A 318 -16.05 13.62 9.01
N LYS A 319 -16.64 12.44 9.25
CA LYS A 319 -17.52 11.70 8.32
C LYS A 319 -16.84 11.23 7.04
N ILE A 320 -15.56 10.90 7.13
CA ILE A 320 -14.84 10.18 6.08
C ILE A 320 -14.95 8.68 6.41
N ASP A 321 -15.75 7.95 5.63
CA ASP A 321 -16.04 6.53 5.84
C ASP A 321 -14.99 5.67 5.12
N ASP A 322 -14.06 5.14 5.89
CA ASP A 322 -13.03 4.19 5.47
C ASP A 322 -13.30 2.83 6.13
N PRO A 323 -13.83 1.85 5.41
CA PRO A 323 -14.26 0.56 5.98
C PRO A 323 -13.17 -0.24 6.69
N VAL A 324 -11.94 -0.13 6.22
CA VAL A 324 -10.81 -0.96 6.70
C VAL A 324 -9.74 -0.15 7.45
N GLY A 325 -9.82 1.17 7.43
CA GLY A 325 -8.82 2.05 8.04
C GLY A 325 -7.61 2.33 7.15
N ALA A 326 -7.71 2.10 5.84
CA ALA A 326 -6.60 2.22 4.89
C ALA A 326 -6.00 3.64 4.86
N ILE A 327 -6.83 4.69 4.87
CA ILE A 327 -6.36 6.08 4.85
C ILE A 327 -5.56 6.40 6.12
N SER A 328 -5.99 5.90 7.27
CA SER A 328 -5.28 6.09 8.55
C SER A 328 -3.96 5.32 8.59
N VAL A 329 -3.98 4.05 8.21
CA VAL A 329 -2.79 3.18 8.20
C VAL A 329 -1.77 3.69 7.18
N HIS A 330 -2.18 3.83 5.92
CA HIS A 330 -1.24 4.09 4.83
C HIS A 330 -0.97 5.58 4.61
N GLY A 331 -1.97 6.45 4.79
CA GLY A 331 -1.81 7.90 4.62
C GLY A 331 -1.17 8.57 5.82
N VAL A 332 -1.82 8.48 6.98
CA VAL A 332 -1.37 9.20 8.19
C VAL A 332 -0.08 8.59 8.73
N CYS A 333 0.00 7.26 8.85
CA CYS A 333 1.23 6.61 9.35
C CYS A 333 2.33 6.56 8.29
N GLY A 334 2.01 6.61 6.98
CA GLY A 334 2.99 6.79 5.92
C GLY A 334 3.65 8.16 5.97
N PHE A 335 2.86 9.22 6.12
CA PHE A 335 3.38 10.57 6.34
C PHE A 335 4.25 10.64 7.61
N PHE A 336 3.79 10.05 8.72
CA PHE A 336 4.57 9.97 9.94
C PHE A 336 5.90 9.23 9.70
N GLY A 337 5.89 8.11 8.98
CA GLY A 337 7.10 7.36 8.61
C GLY A 337 8.13 8.23 7.89
N LEU A 338 7.70 9.02 6.88
CA LEU A 338 8.59 9.96 6.19
C LEU A 338 9.20 10.99 7.13
N MET A 339 8.39 11.53 8.06
CA MET A 339 8.85 12.58 8.99
C MET A 339 9.82 12.07 10.06
N VAL A 340 9.87 10.78 10.36
CA VAL A 340 10.84 10.23 11.33
C VAL A 340 12.17 9.83 10.72
N VAL A 341 12.29 9.76 9.38
CA VAL A 341 13.55 9.42 8.70
C VAL A 341 14.72 10.30 9.18
N PRO A 342 14.63 11.65 9.22
CA PRO A 342 15.74 12.50 9.64
C PRO A 342 16.15 12.35 11.11
N LEU A 343 15.36 11.65 11.92
CA LEU A 343 15.72 11.37 13.31
C LEU A 343 16.71 10.21 13.45
N ASN A 344 16.80 9.36 12.42
CA ASN A 344 17.61 8.14 12.43
C ASN A 344 18.65 8.12 11.31
N ASN A 345 18.45 8.90 10.26
CA ASN A 345 19.29 8.98 9.08
C ASN A 345 19.82 10.41 8.91
N SER A 346 21.11 10.61 9.10
CA SER A 346 21.77 11.93 9.01
C SER A 346 21.81 12.52 7.59
N ASP A 347 21.61 11.69 6.56
CA ASP A 347 21.65 12.12 5.16
C ASP A 347 20.30 12.70 4.71
N ALA A 348 19.23 12.46 5.48
CA ALA A 348 17.90 12.98 5.23
C ALA A 348 17.63 14.29 6.01
N THR A 349 16.84 15.19 5.44
CA THR A 349 16.41 16.42 6.10
C THR A 349 14.89 16.51 6.20
N PHE A 350 14.38 17.15 7.25
CA PHE A 350 12.94 17.39 7.38
C PHE A 350 12.35 18.18 6.22
N GLY A 351 13.13 19.11 5.64
CA GLY A 351 12.70 19.90 4.48
C GLY A 351 12.50 19.05 3.24
N ALA A 352 13.45 18.17 2.93
CA ALA A 352 13.34 17.25 1.80
C ALA A 352 12.19 16.24 1.99
N GLN A 353 12.05 15.69 3.20
CA GLN A 353 10.96 14.75 3.51
C GLN A 353 9.58 15.41 3.40
N LEU A 354 9.42 16.61 3.92
CA LEU A 354 8.16 17.37 3.79
C LEU A 354 7.87 17.73 2.34
N LEU A 355 8.88 18.14 1.56
CA LEU A 355 8.73 18.43 0.14
C LEU A 355 8.24 17.20 -0.61
N GLY A 356 8.89 16.03 -0.43
CA GLY A 356 8.48 14.79 -1.07
C GLY A 356 7.04 14.39 -0.68
N ALA A 357 6.73 14.43 0.62
CA ALA A 357 5.39 14.11 1.11
C ALA A 357 4.31 15.01 0.49
N VAL A 358 4.54 16.33 0.45
CA VAL A 358 3.58 17.29 -0.11
C VAL A 358 3.43 17.09 -1.63
N VAL A 359 4.52 16.88 -2.35
CA VAL A 359 4.49 16.69 -3.81
C VAL A 359 3.76 15.40 -4.16
N ILE A 360 4.09 14.27 -3.52
CA ILE A 360 3.43 12.98 -3.76
C ILE A 360 1.93 13.10 -3.43
N PHE A 361 1.59 13.66 -2.26
CA PHE A 361 0.19 13.87 -1.89
C PHE A 361 -0.55 14.74 -2.92
N ALA A 362 -0.01 15.90 -3.27
CA ALA A 362 -0.66 16.83 -4.19
C ALA A 362 -0.86 16.23 -5.58
N TRP A 363 0.14 15.53 -6.10
CA TRP A 363 0.05 14.85 -7.39
C TRP A 363 -0.98 13.72 -7.38
N VAL A 364 -0.80 12.76 -6.47
CA VAL A 364 -1.65 11.56 -6.47
C VAL A 364 -3.09 11.90 -6.11
N PHE A 365 -3.29 12.73 -5.08
CA PHE A 365 -4.65 13.17 -4.71
C PHE A 365 -5.30 13.99 -5.82
N GLY A 366 -4.59 14.97 -6.40
CA GLY A 366 -5.12 15.84 -7.45
C GLY A 366 -5.44 15.08 -8.73
N ALA A 367 -4.52 14.26 -9.23
CA ALA A 367 -4.73 13.44 -10.42
C ALA A 367 -5.87 12.42 -10.20
N SER A 368 -5.88 11.75 -9.06
CA SER A 368 -6.96 10.81 -8.70
C SER A 368 -8.32 11.48 -8.58
N LEU A 369 -8.36 12.68 -7.99
CA LEU A 369 -9.60 13.46 -7.87
C LEU A 369 -10.18 13.78 -9.26
N VAL A 370 -9.34 14.18 -10.22
CA VAL A 370 -9.76 14.43 -11.60
C VAL A 370 -10.31 13.15 -12.24
N VAL A 371 -9.57 12.04 -12.16
CA VAL A 371 -10.01 10.76 -12.74
C VAL A 371 -11.32 10.29 -12.12
N TRP A 372 -11.43 10.31 -10.78
CA TRP A 372 -12.67 9.95 -10.09
C TRP A 372 -13.84 10.88 -10.45
N ALA A 373 -13.62 12.18 -10.61
CA ALA A 373 -14.65 13.13 -11.03
C ALA A 373 -15.13 12.85 -12.46
N VAL A 374 -14.22 12.54 -13.39
CA VAL A 374 -14.56 12.14 -14.75
C VAL A 374 -15.36 10.83 -14.75
N LEU A 375 -14.91 9.81 -14.03
CA LEU A 375 -15.65 8.54 -13.91
C LEU A 375 -17.04 8.75 -13.28
N LYS A 376 -17.14 9.61 -12.26
CA LYS A 376 -18.42 9.96 -11.65
C LYS A 376 -19.38 10.61 -12.62
N ALA A 377 -18.88 11.49 -13.51
CA ALA A 377 -19.69 12.23 -14.47
C ALA A 377 -20.10 11.38 -15.70
N THR A 378 -19.31 10.36 -16.05
CA THR A 378 -19.51 9.56 -17.28
C THR A 378 -20.20 8.23 -17.00
N VAL A 379 -19.58 7.35 -16.20
CA VAL A 379 -20.07 5.99 -15.93
C VAL A 379 -20.71 5.83 -14.56
N GLY A 380 -20.53 6.85 -13.70
CA GLY A 380 -20.93 6.79 -12.29
C GLY A 380 -19.95 5.93 -11.46
N ILE A 381 -19.68 6.34 -10.23
CA ILE A 381 -18.73 5.62 -9.35
C ILE A 381 -19.42 4.87 -8.21
N ARG A 382 -20.67 5.22 -7.88
CA ARG A 382 -21.40 4.64 -6.76
C ARG A 382 -22.53 3.75 -7.25
N VAL A 383 -22.70 2.61 -6.61
CA VAL A 383 -23.85 1.73 -6.78
C VAL A 383 -25.13 2.42 -6.30
N THR A 384 -26.28 1.93 -6.71
CA THR A 384 -27.59 2.42 -6.25
C THR A 384 -27.78 2.10 -4.76
N GLU A 385 -28.75 2.77 -4.13
CA GLU A 385 -29.06 2.49 -2.72
C GLU A 385 -29.60 1.08 -2.52
N GLU A 386 -30.33 0.55 -3.48
CA GLU A 386 -30.88 -0.80 -3.48
C GLU A 386 -29.76 -1.84 -3.56
N GLU A 387 -28.83 -1.70 -4.52
CA GLU A 387 -27.64 -2.57 -4.66
C GLU A 387 -26.77 -2.56 -3.40
N GLU A 388 -26.56 -1.38 -2.78
CA GLU A 388 -25.79 -1.28 -1.53
C GLU A 388 -26.50 -1.97 -0.35
N LEU A 389 -27.84 -1.93 -0.31
CA LEU A 389 -28.63 -2.59 0.74
C LEU A 389 -28.72 -4.10 0.55
N GLU A 390 -28.87 -4.58 -0.67
CA GLU A 390 -28.93 -6.01 -0.98
C GLU A 390 -27.56 -6.67 -0.89
N GLY A 391 -26.53 -6.01 -1.41
CA GLY A 391 -25.14 -6.49 -1.45
C GLY A 391 -24.62 -6.64 -2.87
N MET A 392 -23.33 -6.35 -3.04
CA MET A 392 -22.70 -6.28 -4.35
C MET A 392 -22.34 -7.67 -4.91
N ASP A 393 -22.27 -8.69 -4.06
CA ASP A 393 -21.96 -10.06 -4.50
C ASP A 393 -22.97 -10.56 -5.54
N VAL A 394 -24.25 -10.34 -5.29
CA VAL A 394 -25.32 -10.76 -6.20
C VAL A 394 -25.37 -9.87 -7.44
N HIS A 395 -25.24 -8.54 -7.27
CA HIS A 395 -25.37 -7.59 -8.38
C HIS A 395 -24.19 -7.60 -9.35
N ASP A 396 -22.97 -7.57 -8.83
CA ASP A 396 -21.77 -7.46 -9.65
C ASP A 396 -21.20 -8.82 -10.06
N CYS A 397 -21.32 -9.84 -9.19
CA CYS A 397 -20.72 -11.16 -9.41
C CYS A 397 -21.73 -12.27 -9.68
N GLY A 398 -23.00 -12.11 -9.28
CA GLY A 398 -24.03 -13.14 -9.42
C GLY A 398 -23.84 -14.37 -8.52
N ILE A 399 -22.96 -14.28 -7.51
CA ILE A 399 -22.56 -15.40 -6.64
C ILE A 399 -22.42 -14.90 -5.22
N ASP A 400 -23.12 -15.55 -4.26
CA ASP A 400 -22.90 -15.32 -2.83
C ASP A 400 -21.59 -15.96 -2.36
N ALA A 401 -20.86 -15.29 -1.49
CA ALA A 401 -19.63 -15.85 -0.92
C ALA A 401 -19.86 -17.07 -0.01
N TYR A 402 -21.04 -17.16 0.60
CA TYR A 402 -21.41 -18.22 1.55
C TYR A 402 -22.78 -18.80 1.19
N PRO A 403 -22.94 -19.46 0.03
CA PRO A 403 -24.25 -19.88 -0.49
C PRO A 403 -25.00 -20.86 0.42
N GLU A 404 -24.31 -21.67 1.19
CA GLU A 404 -24.91 -22.64 2.14
C GLU A 404 -25.57 -21.98 3.38
N PHE A 405 -25.28 -20.69 3.65
CA PHE A 405 -25.89 -19.92 4.74
C PHE A 405 -26.98 -18.97 4.25
N VAL A 406 -27.23 -18.91 2.96
CA VAL A 406 -28.33 -18.11 2.40
C VAL A 406 -29.61 -18.93 2.54
N SER A 407 -30.58 -18.42 3.33
CA SER A 407 -31.90 -19.03 3.40
C SER A 407 -32.56 -18.97 2.02
N VAL A 408 -32.87 -20.12 1.44
CA VAL A 408 -33.71 -20.21 0.24
C VAL A 408 -35.04 -19.53 0.58
N LYS A 409 -35.27 -18.35 0.00
CA LYS A 409 -36.57 -17.65 0.11
C LYS A 409 -37.59 -18.27 -0.82
#